data_e53a831f8fcd793433bfdc260ce19717
#
_entry.id   e53a831f8fcd793433bfdc260ce19717
#
_cell.length_a   1.000
_cell.length_b   1.000
_cell.length_c   1.000
_cell.angle_alpha   90.00
_cell.angle_beta   90.00
_cell.angle_gamma   90.00
#
_symmetry.space_group_name_H-M   'P 1'
#
loop_
_entity.id
_entity.type
_entity.pdbx_description
1 polymer ?
#
loop_
_entity_poly.entity_id
_entity_poly.type
_entity_poly.pdbx_seq_one_letter_code
_entity_poly.pdbx_strand_id
1 'polypeptide(L)'
;MKVLLMPLASKLRRFKELDDILRGLKILVDGLYDSESSPSTREEACRESREFDAVIALALTGGIEEMLLGVGEAGKPLIIVAHDQLNSLAASIEASSKLREMGNPSWIIGAWTPGARKRIESILRGVEAALRFSGMRIGLIGGISPWLVYSKSDPNSLKELFDIELVEVGMDELYSKYESSKVDRDLMDKVLREAERVEVSEDDLGEALRVYQALKEIVEEHGLDALTIRCFDLIEDLGTTACLALSLLQDDGIVAGCEGDVPGLLSMILGRLLSGSPTFLANISEIGDDYISLAHCTIALSMVDEYHLLTHFESGMGV
;
A
#
# COMPACT_ATOMS: atom_id res chain seq x y z
N MET A 1 7.39 -9.62 -5.50
CA MET A 1 6.80 -10.77 -4.75
C MET A 1 7.03 -12.07 -5.52
N LYS A 2 7.49 -13.15 -4.86
CA LYS A 2 7.67 -14.50 -5.46
C LYS A 2 6.55 -15.43 -4.99
N VAL A 3 5.88 -16.10 -5.92
CA VAL A 3 4.74 -16.99 -5.63
C VAL A 3 5.07 -18.42 -6.05
N LEU A 4 4.82 -19.39 -5.15
CA LEU A 4 4.99 -20.81 -5.41
C LEU A 4 3.63 -21.46 -5.72
N LEU A 5 3.56 -22.22 -6.81
CA LEU A 5 2.41 -23.08 -7.12
C LEU A 5 2.66 -24.48 -6.55
N MET A 6 1.69 -25.00 -5.79
CA MET A 6 1.72 -26.36 -5.23
C MET A 6 0.49 -27.17 -5.64
N PRO A 7 0.55 -27.97 -6.70
CA PRO A 7 -0.43 -29.02 -6.96
C PRO A 7 -0.30 -30.14 -5.92
N LEU A 8 -1.35 -30.35 -5.12
CA LEU A 8 -1.35 -31.30 -4.00
C LEU A 8 -2.37 -32.41 -4.21
N ALA A 9 -1.92 -33.63 -4.14
CA ALA A 9 -2.76 -34.83 -4.24
C ALA A 9 -2.32 -35.89 -3.24
N SER A 10 -3.28 -36.69 -2.74
CA SER A 10 -2.98 -37.84 -1.88
C SER A 10 -2.26 -38.94 -2.66
N LYS A 11 -1.23 -39.54 -2.06
CA LYS A 11 -0.50 -40.71 -2.62
C LYS A 11 -1.39 -41.94 -2.84
N LEU A 12 -2.54 -41.99 -2.19
CA LEU A 12 -3.44 -43.16 -2.23
C LEU A 12 -4.28 -43.23 -3.51
N ARG A 13 -4.24 -42.21 -4.37
CA ARG A 13 -5.16 -42.12 -5.51
C ARG A 13 -4.42 -41.81 -6.81
N ARG A 14 -4.46 -42.77 -7.75
CA ARG A 14 -4.12 -42.57 -9.16
C ARG A 14 -5.42 -42.47 -9.94
N PHE A 15 -5.92 -41.27 -10.15
CA PHE A 15 -7.10 -41.04 -10.98
C PHE A 15 -6.67 -40.51 -12.33
N LYS A 16 -7.22 -41.09 -13.40
CA LYS A 16 -7.03 -40.62 -14.77
C LYS A 16 -7.56 -39.18 -14.96
N GLU A 17 -8.50 -38.80 -14.09
CA GLU A 17 -9.16 -37.48 -14.05
C GLU A 17 -8.31 -36.38 -13.41
N LEU A 18 -7.26 -36.70 -12.65
CA LEU A 18 -6.42 -35.70 -11.97
C LEU A 18 -5.72 -34.75 -12.94
N ASP A 19 -5.30 -35.25 -14.10
CA ASP A 19 -4.63 -34.42 -15.11
C ASP A 19 -5.58 -33.40 -15.73
N ASP A 20 -6.86 -33.73 -15.88
CA ASP A 20 -7.88 -32.82 -16.40
C ASP A 20 -8.24 -31.76 -15.34
N ILE A 21 -8.40 -32.19 -14.08
CA ILE A 21 -8.62 -31.28 -12.96
C ILE A 21 -7.42 -30.32 -12.82
N LEU A 22 -6.20 -30.84 -12.80
CA LEU A 22 -4.99 -30.04 -12.69
C LEU A 22 -4.90 -28.99 -13.81
N ARG A 23 -5.16 -29.40 -15.07
CA ARG A 23 -5.19 -28.46 -16.21
C ARG A 23 -6.22 -27.37 -16.03
N GLY A 24 -7.43 -27.71 -15.60
CA GLY A 24 -8.50 -26.75 -15.34
C GLY A 24 -8.14 -25.75 -14.25
N LEU A 25 -7.55 -26.22 -13.13
CA LEU A 25 -7.13 -25.34 -12.04
C LEU A 25 -5.92 -24.47 -12.43
N LYS A 26 -4.97 -25.01 -13.20
CA LYS A 26 -3.81 -24.21 -13.69
C LYS A 26 -4.22 -23.04 -14.56
N ILE A 27 -5.29 -23.15 -15.35
CA ILE A 27 -5.80 -22.02 -16.15
C ILE A 27 -6.22 -20.84 -15.27
N LEU A 28 -6.77 -21.10 -14.06
CA LEU A 28 -7.17 -20.04 -13.13
C LEU A 28 -6.00 -19.24 -12.59
N VAL A 29 -4.82 -19.84 -12.50
CA VAL A 29 -3.63 -19.26 -11.86
C VAL A 29 -2.49 -18.99 -12.86
N ASP A 30 -2.73 -19.20 -14.15
CA ASP A 30 -1.74 -18.98 -15.20
C ASP A 30 -1.18 -17.54 -15.16
N GLY A 31 0.17 -17.46 -15.15
CA GLY A 31 0.88 -16.18 -15.01
C GLY A 31 0.84 -15.55 -13.60
N LEU A 32 0.32 -16.24 -12.56
CA LEU A 32 0.25 -15.74 -11.18
C LEU A 32 1.31 -16.37 -10.24
N TYR A 33 2.22 -17.19 -10.76
CA TYR A 33 3.27 -17.84 -9.98
C TYR A 33 4.60 -17.86 -10.71
N ASP A 34 5.69 -17.96 -9.94
CA ASP A 34 7.07 -17.92 -10.46
C ASP A 34 7.67 -19.34 -10.61
N SER A 35 7.25 -20.27 -9.77
CA SER A 35 7.77 -21.63 -9.72
C SER A 35 6.70 -22.63 -9.31
N GLU A 36 6.92 -23.90 -9.58
CA GLU A 36 6.02 -24.99 -9.25
C GLU A 36 6.76 -26.08 -8.46
N SER A 37 6.09 -26.65 -7.46
CA SER A 37 6.58 -27.74 -6.63
C SER A 37 5.43 -28.65 -6.22
N SER A 38 5.69 -29.95 -6.09
CA SER A 38 4.69 -30.95 -5.69
C SER A 38 5.18 -31.77 -4.50
N PRO A 39 5.21 -31.18 -3.30
CA PRO A 39 5.67 -31.87 -2.11
C PRO A 39 4.77 -33.06 -1.76
N SER A 40 5.35 -34.04 -1.11
CA SER A 40 4.66 -35.28 -0.71
C SER A 40 4.56 -35.44 0.82
N THR A 41 5.21 -34.56 1.57
CA THR A 41 5.20 -34.52 3.03
C THR A 41 5.05 -33.09 3.54
N ARG A 42 4.71 -32.96 4.84
CA ARG A 42 4.61 -31.69 5.55
C ARG A 42 5.95 -30.95 5.56
N GLU A 43 7.03 -31.69 5.82
CA GLU A 43 8.38 -31.14 5.91
C GLU A 43 8.86 -30.61 4.55
N GLU A 44 8.55 -31.33 3.48
CA GLU A 44 8.85 -30.88 2.11
C GLU A 44 8.09 -29.58 1.80
N ALA A 45 6.78 -29.56 2.06
CA ALA A 45 5.95 -28.38 1.83
C ALA A 45 6.45 -27.16 2.63
N CYS A 46 6.82 -27.35 3.90
CA CYS A 46 7.41 -26.30 4.73
C CYS A 46 8.73 -25.78 4.14
N ARG A 47 9.65 -26.70 3.80
CA ARG A 47 10.97 -26.33 3.27
C ARG A 47 10.86 -25.55 1.97
N GLU A 48 10.04 -26.04 1.04
CA GLU A 48 9.90 -25.46 -0.30
C GLU A 48 9.19 -24.12 -0.30
N SER A 49 8.29 -23.88 0.67
CA SER A 49 7.60 -22.60 0.82
C SER A 49 8.49 -21.45 1.33
N ARG A 50 9.57 -21.74 2.05
CA ARG A 50 10.35 -20.72 2.77
C ARG A 50 10.95 -19.64 1.88
N GLU A 51 11.32 -19.99 0.64
CA GLU A 51 11.96 -19.06 -0.30
C GLU A 51 10.98 -18.18 -1.08
N PHE A 52 9.67 -18.36 -0.83
CA PHE A 52 8.60 -17.64 -1.53
C PHE A 52 7.85 -16.71 -0.57
N ASP A 53 7.20 -15.71 -1.13
CA ASP A 53 6.42 -14.72 -0.38
C ASP A 53 4.98 -15.18 -0.14
N ALA A 54 4.44 -15.99 -1.07
CA ALA A 54 3.11 -16.59 -0.97
C ALA A 54 3.07 -17.95 -1.66
N VAL A 55 2.08 -18.78 -1.30
CA VAL A 55 1.83 -20.08 -1.92
C VAL A 55 0.41 -20.15 -2.45
N ILE A 56 0.26 -20.64 -3.69
CA ILE A 56 -1.02 -21.06 -4.28
C ILE A 56 -1.04 -22.57 -4.28
N ALA A 57 -1.86 -23.21 -3.45
CA ALA A 57 -2.05 -24.65 -3.44
C ALA A 57 -3.25 -25.03 -4.32
N LEU A 58 -3.06 -25.90 -5.28
CA LEU A 58 -4.15 -26.55 -6.03
C LEU A 58 -4.53 -27.83 -5.29
N ALA A 59 -5.65 -27.82 -4.60
CA ALA A 59 -6.14 -28.96 -3.85
C ALA A 59 -6.80 -29.98 -4.79
N LEU A 60 -6.07 -30.98 -5.27
CA LEU A 60 -6.56 -31.97 -6.25
C LEU A 60 -7.39 -33.09 -5.60
N THR A 61 -7.11 -33.44 -4.34
CA THR A 61 -7.83 -34.47 -3.60
C THR A 61 -7.90 -34.15 -2.12
N GLY A 62 -8.66 -34.90 -1.33
CA GLY A 62 -8.51 -34.97 0.13
C GLY A 62 -7.21 -35.69 0.51
N GLY A 63 -6.84 -35.65 1.80
CA GLY A 63 -5.61 -36.25 2.33
C GLY A 63 -4.35 -35.42 2.04
N ILE A 64 -4.52 -34.10 1.87
CA ILE A 64 -3.45 -33.12 1.62
C ILE A 64 -3.24 -32.18 2.82
N GLU A 65 -3.99 -32.37 3.89
CA GLU A 65 -4.06 -31.46 5.04
C GLU A 65 -2.67 -31.22 5.64
N GLU A 66 -1.87 -32.28 5.83
CA GLU A 66 -0.53 -32.17 6.38
C GLU A 66 0.41 -31.31 5.51
N MET A 67 0.30 -31.41 4.18
CA MET A 67 1.10 -30.59 3.27
C MET A 67 0.69 -29.10 3.37
N LEU A 68 -0.62 -28.81 3.46
CA LEU A 68 -1.12 -27.46 3.68
C LEU A 68 -0.66 -26.87 5.03
N LEU A 69 -0.63 -27.70 6.08
CA LEU A 69 -0.08 -27.28 7.38
C LEU A 69 1.42 -26.98 7.31
N GLY A 70 2.17 -27.71 6.47
CA GLY A 70 3.58 -27.45 6.23
C GLY A 70 3.84 -26.05 5.65
N VAL A 71 2.97 -25.55 4.76
CA VAL A 71 3.04 -24.17 4.27
C VAL A 71 2.83 -23.18 5.40
N GLY A 72 1.86 -23.42 6.29
CA GLY A 72 1.62 -22.61 7.47
C GLY A 72 2.82 -22.57 8.43
N GLU A 73 3.51 -23.69 8.64
CA GLU A 73 4.75 -23.74 9.44
C GLU A 73 5.89 -22.89 8.85
N ALA A 74 5.89 -22.70 7.53
CA ALA A 74 6.80 -21.77 6.88
C ALA A 74 6.40 -20.31 7.09
N GLY A 75 5.21 -20.04 7.71
CA GLY A 75 4.69 -18.69 7.96
C GLY A 75 4.26 -17.94 6.69
N LYS A 76 3.90 -18.67 5.62
CA LYS A 76 3.58 -18.06 4.32
C LYS A 76 2.07 -17.90 4.12
N PRO A 77 1.61 -16.77 3.55
CA PRO A 77 0.25 -16.62 3.06
C PRO A 77 -0.12 -17.74 2.08
N LEU A 78 -1.26 -18.40 2.31
CA LEU A 78 -1.67 -19.56 1.54
C LEU A 78 -3.02 -19.36 0.87
N ILE A 79 -3.06 -19.43 -0.45
CA ILE A 79 -4.30 -19.45 -1.25
C ILE A 79 -4.56 -20.90 -1.67
N ILE A 80 -5.66 -21.49 -1.22
CA ILE A 80 -6.06 -22.85 -1.54
C ILE A 80 -7.14 -22.76 -2.62
N VAL A 81 -6.83 -23.24 -3.82
CA VAL A 81 -7.80 -23.38 -4.92
C VAL A 81 -8.38 -24.78 -4.85
N ALA A 82 -9.66 -24.86 -4.44
CA ALA A 82 -10.38 -26.10 -4.27
C ALA A 82 -11.40 -26.33 -5.40
N HIS A 83 -11.75 -27.59 -5.66
CA HIS A 83 -12.85 -27.99 -6.53
C HIS A 83 -13.87 -28.85 -5.78
N ASP A 84 -15.00 -29.14 -6.40
CA ASP A 84 -16.18 -29.81 -5.79
C ASP A 84 -16.12 -31.33 -5.75
N GLN A 85 -15.00 -31.94 -6.18
CA GLN A 85 -14.83 -33.38 -6.27
C GLN A 85 -13.69 -33.87 -5.38
N LEU A 86 -13.56 -35.18 -5.21
CA LEU A 86 -12.45 -35.91 -4.59
C LEU A 86 -12.07 -35.40 -3.17
N ASN A 87 -13.04 -34.85 -2.41
CA ASN A 87 -12.84 -34.24 -1.08
C ASN A 87 -11.84 -33.05 -1.05
N SER A 88 -11.59 -32.40 -2.18
CA SER A 88 -10.71 -31.23 -2.28
C SER A 88 -11.16 -30.12 -1.32
N LEU A 89 -12.42 -29.73 -1.38
CA LEU A 89 -12.97 -28.67 -0.53
C LEU A 89 -12.94 -29.06 0.95
N ALA A 90 -13.31 -30.29 1.30
CA ALA A 90 -13.34 -30.75 2.69
C ALA A 90 -11.95 -30.70 3.34
N ALA A 91 -10.92 -31.19 2.66
CA ALA A 91 -9.54 -31.13 3.12
C ALA A 91 -9.03 -29.67 3.25
N SER A 92 -9.44 -28.81 2.31
CA SER A 92 -9.10 -27.39 2.35
C SER A 92 -9.69 -26.68 3.56
N ILE A 93 -10.95 -26.98 3.91
CA ILE A 93 -11.64 -26.40 5.08
C ILE A 93 -10.96 -26.86 6.37
N GLU A 94 -10.69 -28.16 6.50
CA GLU A 94 -10.04 -28.73 7.67
C GLU A 94 -8.67 -28.11 7.92
N ALA A 95 -7.81 -28.10 6.90
CA ALA A 95 -6.47 -27.49 6.99
C ALA A 95 -6.54 -25.98 7.28
N SER A 96 -7.41 -25.24 6.59
CA SER A 96 -7.55 -23.78 6.78
C SER A 96 -8.04 -23.44 8.19
N SER A 97 -8.92 -24.27 8.79
CA SER A 97 -9.38 -24.09 10.16
C SER A 97 -8.22 -24.20 11.16
N LYS A 98 -7.36 -25.21 10.98
CA LYS A 98 -6.17 -25.38 11.81
C LYS A 98 -5.13 -24.28 11.57
N LEU A 99 -4.92 -23.85 10.35
CA LEU A 99 -4.03 -22.74 10.02
C LEU A 99 -4.45 -21.44 10.70
N ARG A 100 -5.75 -21.14 10.74
CA ARG A 100 -6.28 -19.96 11.46
C ARG A 100 -6.06 -20.05 12.96
N GLU A 101 -6.25 -21.22 13.56
CA GLU A 101 -5.93 -21.44 14.98
C GLU A 101 -4.44 -21.19 15.27
N MET A 102 -3.56 -21.51 14.31
CA MET A 102 -2.12 -21.26 14.38
C MET A 102 -1.73 -19.81 14.07
N GLY A 103 -2.68 -18.93 13.72
CA GLY A 103 -2.42 -17.55 13.35
C GLY A 103 -1.90 -17.36 11.92
N ASN A 104 -1.98 -18.37 11.07
CA ASN A 104 -1.48 -18.31 9.69
C ASN A 104 -2.57 -17.84 8.70
N PRO A 105 -2.29 -16.85 7.83
CA PRO A 105 -3.27 -16.37 6.85
C PRO A 105 -3.50 -17.42 5.76
N SER A 106 -4.74 -17.84 5.57
CA SER A 106 -5.14 -18.75 4.50
C SER A 106 -6.52 -18.41 3.93
N TRP A 107 -6.68 -18.57 2.61
CA TRP A 107 -7.91 -18.30 1.88
C TRP A 107 -8.27 -19.50 1.00
N ILE A 108 -9.55 -19.89 1.02
CA ILE A 108 -10.08 -20.95 0.15
C ILE A 108 -10.86 -20.28 -0.98
N ILE A 109 -10.49 -20.60 -2.22
CA ILE A 109 -11.16 -20.16 -3.43
C ILE A 109 -11.73 -21.38 -4.14
N GLY A 110 -13.06 -21.46 -4.26
CA GLY A 110 -13.71 -22.49 -5.07
C GLY A 110 -13.52 -22.20 -6.56
N ALA A 111 -12.94 -23.14 -7.29
CA ALA A 111 -12.67 -22.97 -8.72
C ALA A 111 -13.94 -22.75 -9.56
N TRP A 112 -15.10 -23.20 -9.07
CA TRP A 112 -16.42 -23.02 -9.70
C TRP A 112 -17.04 -21.64 -9.43
N THR A 113 -16.45 -20.82 -8.55
CA THR A 113 -17.06 -19.54 -8.20
C THR A 113 -16.81 -18.49 -9.28
N PRO A 114 -17.83 -17.71 -9.69
CA PRO A 114 -17.62 -16.59 -10.59
C PRO A 114 -16.54 -15.64 -10.06
N GLY A 115 -15.60 -15.27 -10.89
CA GLY A 115 -14.52 -14.34 -10.50
C GLY A 115 -13.43 -14.95 -9.62
N ALA A 116 -13.29 -16.28 -9.55
CA ALA A 116 -12.26 -16.96 -8.77
C ALA A 116 -10.85 -16.40 -9.04
N ARG A 117 -10.47 -16.22 -10.32
CA ARG A 117 -9.20 -15.61 -10.71
C ARG A 117 -9.01 -14.20 -10.13
N LYS A 118 -10.00 -13.32 -10.26
CA LYS A 118 -9.94 -11.95 -9.71
C LYS A 118 -9.74 -11.93 -8.19
N ARG A 119 -10.34 -12.90 -7.48
CA ARG A 119 -10.16 -13.03 -6.02
C ARG A 119 -8.73 -13.45 -5.69
N ILE A 120 -8.16 -14.40 -6.42
CA ILE A 120 -6.75 -14.81 -6.26
C ILE A 120 -5.83 -13.60 -6.50
N GLU A 121 -6.00 -12.89 -7.60
CA GLU A 121 -5.24 -11.68 -7.92
C GLU A 121 -5.39 -10.59 -6.85
N SER A 122 -6.59 -10.42 -6.28
CA SER A 122 -6.82 -9.44 -5.20
C SER A 122 -6.13 -9.83 -3.90
N ILE A 123 -6.11 -11.12 -3.55
CA ILE A 123 -5.38 -11.61 -2.37
C ILE A 123 -3.88 -11.42 -2.57
N LEU A 124 -3.34 -11.78 -3.75
CA LEU A 124 -1.92 -11.59 -4.06
C LEU A 124 -1.50 -10.12 -4.00
N ARG A 125 -2.34 -9.20 -4.51
CA ARG A 125 -2.10 -7.74 -4.34
C ARG A 125 -2.10 -7.33 -2.88
N GLY A 126 -3.01 -7.86 -2.07
CA GLY A 126 -3.03 -7.61 -0.62
C GLY A 126 -1.77 -8.12 0.08
N VAL A 127 -1.29 -9.31 -0.28
CA VAL A 127 -0.02 -9.85 0.24
C VAL A 127 1.16 -8.98 -0.19
N GLU A 128 1.24 -8.58 -1.46
CA GLU A 128 2.29 -7.69 -1.95
C GLU A 128 2.27 -6.33 -1.25
N ALA A 129 1.08 -5.75 -1.06
CA ALA A 129 0.93 -4.50 -0.33
C ALA A 129 1.40 -4.64 1.13
N ALA A 130 1.06 -5.72 1.81
CA ALA A 130 1.50 -5.97 3.19
C ALA A 130 3.02 -6.13 3.29
N LEU A 131 3.65 -6.83 2.34
CA LEU A 131 5.11 -7.01 2.29
C LEU A 131 5.84 -5.68 2.04
N ARG A 132 5.28 -4.82 1.18
CA ARG A 132 5.87 -3.51 0.89
C ARG A 132 5.61 -2.49 1.98
N PHE A 133 4.51 -2.63 2.72
CA PHE A 133 4.16 -1.77 3.84
C PHE A 133 5.05 -2.04 5.06
N SER A 134 5.41 -3.29 5.29
CA SER A 134 6.33 -3.68 6.36
C SER A 134 7.76 -3.22 6.05
N GLY A 135 8.43 -2.68 7.04
CA GLY A 135 9.81 -2.18 6.93
C GLY A 135 9.95 -0.79 6.32
N MET A 136 8.85 -0.10 6.03
CA MET A 136 8.89 1.27 5.52
C MET A 136 9.51 2.25 6.51
N ARG A 137 10.17 3.27 5.95
CA ARG A 137 10.70 4.44 6.67
C ARG A 137 9.82 5.65 6.38
N ILE A 138 9.13 6.16 7.39
CA ILE A 138 8.15 7.25 7.25
C ILE A 138 8.69 8.51 7.95
N GLY A 139 8.79 9.61 7.20
CA GLY A 139 9.19 10.91 7.74
C GLY A 139 8.05 11.62 8.50
N LEU A 140 8.33 12.06 9.71
CA LEU A 140 7.48 12.98 10.47
C LEU A 140 8.20 14.32 10.59
N ILE A 141 7.85 15.29 9.73
CA ILE A 141 8.54 16.58 9.64
C ILE A 141 7.85 17.60 10.55
N GLY A 142 8.58 18.11 11.52
CA GLY A 142 8.07 19.07 12.52
C GLY A 142 7.18 18.46 13.60
N GLY A 143 6.92 17.14 13.54
CA GLY A 143 6.08 16.47 14.52
C GLY A 143 4.59 16.49 14.18
N ILE A 144 3.75 16.08 15.15
CA ILE A 144 2.30 16.00 15.01
C ILE A 144 1.69 17.37 15.32
N SER A 145 0.73 17.83 14.51
CA SER A 145 0.01 19.08 14.77
C SER A 145 -0.74 19.03 16.09
N PRO A 146 -0.74 20.14 16.88
CA PRO A 146 -1.27 20.13 18.24
C PRO A 146 -2.78 19.90 18.33
N TRP A 147 -3.53 20.22 17.28
CA TRP A 147 -4.98 19.97 17.19
C TRP A 147 -5.36 18.52 16.91
N LEU A 148 -4.44 17.70 16.46
CA LEU A 148 -4.66 16.27 16.30
C LEU A 148 -4.60 15.58 17.68
N VAL A 149 -5.68 15.72 18.45
CA VAL A 149 -5.73 15.24 19.86
C VAL A 149 -5.93 13.73 19.95
N TYR A 150 -6.54 13.12 18.93
CA TYR A 150 -6.81 11.67 18.85
C TYR A 150 -5.87 10.95 17.88
N SER A 151 -5.59 11.53 16.72
CA SER A 151 -4.75 10.96 15.63
C SER A 151 -3.25 10.99 15.98
N LYS A 152 -2.90 10.44 17.15
CA LYS A 152 -1.50 10.34 17.60
C LYS A 152 -1.03 8.88 17.48
N SER A 153 0.11 8.70 16.87
CA SER A 153 0.74 7.38 16.76
C SER A 153 1.95 7.28 17.70
N ASP A 154 2.04 6.14 18.39
CA ASP A 154 3.23 5.79 19.14
C ASP A 154 4.25 5.09 18.22
N PRO A 155 5.49 5.60 18.09
CA PRO A 155 6.51 5.01 17.22
C PRO A 155 6.80 3.54 17.54
N ASN A 156 6.76 3.15 18.82
CA ASN A 156 6.98 1.77 19.24
C ASN A 156 5.88 0.84 18.72
N SER A 157 4.62 1.27 18.81
CA SER A 157 3.49 0.52 18.27
C SER A 157 3.57 0.35 16.75
N LEU A 158 4.05 1.36 16.01
CA LEU A 158 4.27 1.26 14.57
C LEU A 158 5.34 0.23 14.24
N LYS A 159 6.43 0.23 15.02
CA LYS A 159 7.52 -0.74 14.85
C LYS A 159 7.08 -2.16 15.20
N GLU A 160 6.39 -2.34 16.30
CA GLU A 160 5.94 -3.67 16.77
C GLU A 160 4.87 -4.29 15.86
N LEU A 161 3.89 -3.49 15.40
CA LEU A 161 2.76 -4.00 14.63
C LEU A 161 3.04 -4.13 13.13
N PHE A 162 3.84 -3.22 12.58
CA PHE A 162 4.02 -3.11 11.13
C PHE A 162 5.47 -3.12 10.68
N ASP A 163 6.42 -3.19 11.61
CA ASP A 163 7.87 -3.03 11.36
C ASP A 163 8.21 -1.68 10.71
N ILE A 164 7.38 -0.65 10.88
CA ILE A 164 7.58 0.70 10.32
C ILE A 164 8.52 1.49 11.23
N GLU A 165 9.49 2.17 10.62
CA GLU A 165 10.35 3.15 11.28
C GLU A 165 9.82 4.56 11.07
N LEU A 166 9.47 5.26 12.16
CA LEU A 166 9.12 6.67 12.13
C LEU A 166 10.38 7.51 12.32
N VAL A 167 10.77 8.25 11.28
CA VAL A 167 11.94 9.12 11.25
C VAL A 167 11.49 10.55 11.56
N GLU A 168 11.87 11.08 12.71
CA GLU A 168 11.58 12.46 13.08
C GLU A 168 12.60 13.40 12.42
N VAL A 169 12.10 14.41 11.69
CA VAL A 169 12.89 15.44 11.03
C VAL A 169 12.46 16.80 11.58
N GLY A 170 13.41 17.62 12.02
CA GLY A 170 13.13 18.95 12.56
C GLY A 170 12.68 19.95 11.46
N MET A 171 11.86 20.93 11.83
CA MET A 171 11.51 22.04 10.92
C MET A 171 12.73 22.88 10.53
N ASP A 172 13.72 22.99 11.39
CA ASP A 172 14.98 23.66 11.13
C ASP A 172 15.76 23.07 9.95
N GLU A 173 15.74 21.75 9.80
CA GLU A 173 16.32 21.07 8.64
C GLU A 173 15.55 21.43 7.36
N LEU A 174 14.22 21.38 7.39
CA LEU A 174 13.39 21.79 6.26
C LEU A 174 13.66 23.24 5.86
N TYR A 175 13.73 24.15 6.82
CA TYR A 175 14.00 25.57 6.56
C TYR A 175 15.38 25.80 5.94
N SER A 176 16.41 25.12 6.44
CA SER A 176 17.76 25.18 5.86
C SER A 176 17.78 24.71 4.39
N LYS A 177 17.08 23.63 4.07
CA LYS A 177 16.96 23.14 2.70
C LYS A 177 16.13 24.07 1.82
N TYR A 178 15.03 24.58 2.32
CA TYR A 178 14.20 25.56 1.65
C TYR A 178 15.00 26.83 1.28
N GLU A 179 15.82 27.38 2.19
CA GLU A 179 16.66 28.55 1.93
C GLU A 179 17.70 28.29 0.81
N SER A 180 18.25 27.08 0.75
CA SER A 180 19.23 26.67 -0.27
C SER A 180 18.61 26.23 -1.60
N SER A 181 17.33 25.86 -1.60
CA SER A 181 16.61 25.38 -2.77
C SER A 181 16.43 26.45 -3.84
N LYS A 182 16.49 26.01 -5.10
CA LYS A 182 16.23 26.86 -6.27
C LYS A 182 14.91 26.47 -6.90
N VAL A 183 14.21 27.48 -7.41
CA VAL A 183 12.98 27.25 -8.17
C VAL A 183 13.29 26.52 -9.48
N ASP A 184 12.66 25.38 -9.68
CA ASP A 184 12.67 24.69 -10.98
C ASP A 184 11.73 25.42 -11.94
N ARG A 185 12.30 26.18 -12.86
CA ARG A 185 11.54 26.99 -13.83
C ARG A 185 10.75 26.13 -14.83
N ASP A 186 11.27 24.99 -15.22
CA ASP A 186 10.58 24.11 -16.16
C ASP A 186 9.35 23.48 -15.50
N LEU A 187 9.45 23.09 -14.23
CA LEU A 187 8.32 22.62 -13.44
C LEU A 187 7.29 23.73 -13.19
N MET A 188 7.76 24.94 -12.86
CA MET A 188 6.90 26.12 -12.69
C MET A 188 6.08 26.41 -13.95
N ASP A 189 6.75 26.47 -15.11
CA ASP A 189 6.10 26.70 -16.40
C ASP A 189 5.10 25.60 -16.75
N LYS A 190 5.41 24.36 -16.39
CA LYS A 190 4.48 23.23 -16.56
C LYS A 190 3.23 23.40 -15.72
N VAL A 191 3.39 23.64 -14.41
CA VAL A 191 2.27 23.79 -13.47
C VAL A 191 1.38 24.96 -13.86
N LEU A 192 1.97 26.10 -14.26
CA LEU A 192 1.21 27.27 -14.74
C LEU A 192 0.44 26.98 -16.03
N ARG A 193 1.06 26.30 -16.98
CA ARG A 193 0.44 26.00 -18.29
C ARG A 193 -0.72 25.01 -18.17
N GLU A 194 -0.65 24.05 -17.24
CA GLU A 194 -1.64 22.98 -17.06
C GLU A 194 -2.79 23.40 -16.14
N ALA A 195 -2.62 24.48 -15.34
CA ALA A 195 -3.67 25.02 -14.51
C ALA A 195 -4.76 25.70 -15.35
N GLU A 196 -6.02 25.42 -15.06
CA GLU A 196 -7.16 26.12 -15.68
C GLU A 196 -7.30 27.57 -15.18
N ARG A 197 -6.96 27.77 -13.90
CA ARG A 197 -7.05 29.09 -13.24
C ARG A 197 -5.87 29.31 -12.31
N VAL A 198 -5.30 30.51 -12.37
CA VAL A 198 -4.19 30.94 -11.52
C VAL A 198 -4.57 32.24 -10.84
N GLU A 199 -4.67 32.24 -9.50
CA GLU A 199 -4.97 33.41 -8.68
C GLU A 199 -3.84 33.70 -7.67
N VAL A 200 -2.68 33.10 -7.85
CA VAL A 200 -1.48 33.31 -7.04
C VAL A 200 -0.39 34.00 -7.85
N SER A 201 0.55 34.66 -7.19
CA SER A 201 1.69 35.25 -7.87
C SER A 201 2.74 34.19 -8.27
N GLU A 202 3.59 34.53 -9.25
CA GLU A 202 4.74 33.65 -9.58
C GLU A 202 5.71 33.52 -8.40
N ASP A 203 5.80 34.53 -7.56
CA ASP A 203 6.64 34.48 -6.36
C ASP A 203 6.07 33.48 -5.35
N ASP A 204 4.76 33.50 -5.04
CA ASP A 204 4.13 32.51 -4.16
C ASP A 204 4.29 31.07 -4.70
N LEU A 205 4.11 30.90 -6.02
CA LEU A 205 4.32 29.60 -6.66
C LEU A 205 5.79 29.17 -6.56
N GLY A 206 6.73 30.10 -6.76
CA GLY A 206 8.16 29.86 -6.56
C GLY A 206 8.50 29.37 -5.17
N GLU A 207 7.92 30.00 -4.13
CA GLU A 207 8.12 29.58 -2.74
C GLU A 207 7.55 28.17 -2.46
N ALA A 208 6.36 27.85 -2.98
CA ALA A 208 5.80 26.51 -2.88
C ALA A 208 6.66 25.43 -3.57
N LEU A 209 7.27 25.76 -4.74
CA LEU A 209 8.19 24.85 -5.43
C LEU A 209 9.53 24.68 -4.70
N ARG A 210 10.00 25.71 -3.95
CA ARG A 210 11.17 25.54 -3.06
C ARG A 210 10.88 24.61 -1.91
N VAL A 211 9.67 24.64 -1.33
CA VAL A 211 9.23 23.64 -0.34
C VAL A 211 9.24 22.25 -0.93
N TYR A 212 8.73 22.07 -2.16
CA TYR A 212 8.78 20.79 -2.85
C TYR A 212 10.21 20.24 -3.00
N GLN A 213 11.16 21.08 -3.46
CA GLN A 213 12.55 20.66 -3.60
C GLN A 213 13.18 20.29 -2.25
N ALA A 214 12.94 21.08 -1.21
CA ALA A 214 13.44 20.83 0.14
C ALA A 214 12.91 19.48 0.70
N LEU A 215 11.61 19.21 0.53
CA LEU A 215 11.01 17.94 0.96
C LEU A 215 11.57 16.75 0.18
N LYS A 216 11.81 16.93 -1.11
CA LYS A 216 12.41 15.90 -1.96
C LYS A 216 13.84 15.55 -1.52
N GLU A 217 14.65 16.55 -1.20
CA GLU A 217 16.00 16.35 -0.64
C GLU A 217 15.94 15.61 0.71
N ILE A 218 14.98 15.93 1.59
CA ILE A 218 14.79 15.23 2.86
C ILE A 218 14.46 13.75 2.62
N VAL A 219 13.56 13.48 1.67
CA VAL A 219 13.20 12.10 1.30
C VAL A 219 14.44 11.31 0.86
N GLU A 220 15.26 11.89 0.00
CA GLU A 220 16.46 11.25 -0.53
C GLU A 220 17.52 11.04 0.56
N GLU A 221 17.82 12.05 1.37
CA GLU A 221 18.85 11.99 2.42
C GLU A 221 18.52 11.01 3.53
N HIS A 222 17.26 10.98 3.97
CA HIS A 222 16.82 10.07 5.02
C HIS A 222 16.35 8.70 4.51
N GLY A 223 16.29 8.52 3.17
CA GLY A 223 15.79 7.28 2.55
C GLY A 223 14.34 6.98 2.96
N LEU A 224 13.46 7.96 2.84
CA LEU A 224 12.07 7.85 3.24
C LEU A 224 11.21 7.27 2.11
N ASP A 225 10.28 6.40 2.47
CA ASP A 225 9.28 5.85 1.55
C ASP A 225 8.03 6.74 1.46
N ALA A 226 7.76 7.50 2.51
CA ALA A 226 6.63 8.42 2.63
C ALA A 226 6.92 9.48 3.68
N LEU A 227 6.14 10.56 3.71
CA LEU A 227 6.26 11.61 4.73
C LEU A 227 4.92 12.23 5.11
N THR A 228 4.88 12.83 6.31
CA THR A 228 3.87 13.81 6.71
C THR A 228 4.54 15.01 7.39
N ILE A 229 3.96 16.18 7.23
CA ILE A 229 4.55 17.43 7.69
C ILE A 229 3.57 18.25 8.53
N ARG A 230 4.07 18.95 9.55
CA ARG A 230 3.31 19.98 10.27
C ARG A 230 3.29 21.27 9.45
N CYS A 231 2.39 21.29 8.47
CA CYS A 231 2.38 22.28 7.37
C CYS A 231 2.08 23.71 7.80
N PHE A 232 1.33 23.94 8.91
CA PHE A 232 0.98 25.28 9.37
C PHE A 232 2.19 26.09 9.88
N ASP A 233 3.26 25.43 10.33
CA ASP A 233 4.49 26.12 10.71
C ASP A 233 5.10 26.89 9.52
N LEU A 234 4.96 26.36 8.28
CA LEU A 234 5.42 27.07 7.07
C LEU A 234 4.65 28.38 6.83
N ILE A 235 3.37 28.42 7.19
CA ILE A 235 2.55 29.64 7.06
C ILE A 235 3.03 30.69 8.04
N GLU A 236 3.27 30.28 9.29
CA GLU A 236 3.69 31.20 10.35
C GLU A 236 5.13 31.71 10.17
N ASP A 237 6.05 30.80 9.77
CA ASP A 237 7.47 31.10 9.75
C ASP A 237 7.95 31.61 8.38
N LEU A 238 7.36 31.16 7.27
CA LEU A 238 7.82 31.46 5.91
C LEU A 238 6.79 32.15 5.02
N GLY A 239 5.52 32.24 5.45
CA GLY A 239 4.45 32.83 4.65
C GLY A 239 4.05 32.00 3.41
N THR A 240 4.41 30.72 3.38
CA THR A 240 4.08 29.79 2.29
C THR A 240 3.40 28.53 2.82
N THR A 241 3.05 27.60 1.94
CA THR A 241 2.38 26.34 2.30
C THR A 241 3.10 25.13 1.73
N ALA A 242 2.78 23.93 2.25
CA ALA A 242 3.23 22.65 1.68
C ALA A 242 2.24 22.04 0.66
N CYS A 243 1.08 22.65 0.43
CA CYS A 243 -0.04 22.00 -0.27
C CYS A 243 0.33 21.53 -1.67
N LEU A 244 0.86 22.42 -2.51
CA LEU A 244 1.34 22.05 -3.85
C LEU A 244 2.53 21.09 -3.79
N ALA A 245 3.44 21.27 -2.84
CA ALA A 245 4.59 20.38 -2.68
C ALA A 245 4.16 18.94 -2.37
N LEU A 246 3.20 18.73 -1.47
CA LEU A 246 2.66 17.42 -1.15
C LEU A 246 1.92 16.80 -2.35
N SER A 247 1.19 17.62 -3.11
CA SER A 247 0.53 17.22 -4.35
C SER A 247 1.53 16.68 -5.38
N LEU A 248 2.60 17.42 -5.65
CA LEU A 248 3.67 17.04 -6.60
C LEU A 248 4.46 15.81 -6.15
N LEU A 249 4.76 15.67 -4.85
CA LEU A 249 5.42 14.48 -4.31
C LEU A 249 4.60 13.21 -4.56
N GLN A 250 3.28 13.29 -4.45
CA GLN A 250 2.41 12.15 -4.76
C GLN A 250 2.45 11.77 -6.25
N ASP A 251 2.57 12.74 -7.15
CA ASP A 251 2.75 12.50 -8.58
C ASP A 251 4.12 11.87 -8.87
N ASP A 252 5.16 12.23 -8.13
CA ASP A 252 6.49 11.59 -8.18
C ASP A 252 6.49 10.16 -7.58
N GLY A 253 5.40 9.73 -6.96
CA GLY A 253 5.31 8.40 -6.37
C GLY A 253 5.59 8.33 -4.87
N ILE A 254 5.90 9.45 -4.24
CA ILE A 254 6.13 9.56 -2.79
C ILE A 254 4.81 9.89 -2.10
N VAL A 255 4.35 9.02 -1.20
CA VAL A 255 3.11 9.32 -0.44
C VAL A 255 3.39 10.41 0.58
N ALA A 256 2.71 11.55 0.42
CA ALA A 256 2.94 12.74 1.21
C ALA A 256 1.62 13.23 1.85
N GLY A 257 1.58 13.24 3.17
CA GLY A 257 0.44 13.67 3.99
C GLY A 257 0.64 15.03 4.63
N CYS A 258 -0.44 15.62 5.10
CA CYS A 258 -0.48 16.92 5.76
C CYS A 258 -0.64 16.76 7.28
N GLU A 259 -0.42 17.87 8.02
CA GLU A 259 -0.71 18.03 9.46
C GLU A 259 0.09 17.16 10.43
N GLY A 260 1.08 16.39 9.95
CA GLY A 260 1.74 15.39 10.80
C GLY A 260 0.81 14.22 11.15
N ASP A 261 -0.27 14.01 10.38
CA ASP A 261 -1.23 12.92 10.59
C ASP A 261 -0.65 11.58 10.11
N VAL A 262 -0.04 10.85 11.05
CA VAL A 262 0.55 9.53 10.77
C VAL A 262 -0.53 8.48 10.44
N PRO A 263 -1.65 8.32 11.17
CA PRO A 263 -2.72 7.40 10.79
C PRO A 263 -3.30 7.67 9.39
N GLY A 264 -3.50 8.94 9.04
CA GLY A 264 -3.91 9.37 7.71
C GLY A 264 -2.91 8.97 6.65
N LEU A 265 -1.62 9.23 6.89
CA LEU A 265 -0.52 8.82 5.99
C LEU A 265 -0.47 7.31 5.79
N LEU A 266 -0.59 6.50 6.85
CA LEU A 266 -0.64 5.03 6.73
C LEU A 266 -1.80 4.57 5.86
N SER A 267 -2.97 5.20 5.98
CA SER A 267 -4.13 4.92 5.14
C SER A 267 -3.88 5.27 3.68
N MET A 268 -3.20 6.40 3.40
CA MET A 268 -2.78 6.81 2.06
C MET A 268 -1.78 5.80 1.46
N ILE A 269 -0.79 5.36 2.23
CA ILE A 269 0.21 4.36 1.78
C ILE A 269 -0.50 3.06 1.39
N LEU A 270 -1.38 2.53 2.24
CA LEU A 270 -2.13 1.31 1.95
C LEU A 270 -3.00 1.47 0.70
N GLY A 271 -3.71 2.60 0.58
CA GLY A 271 -4.49 2.92 -0.61
C GLY A 271 -3.66 2.91 -1.89
N ARG A 272 -2.49 3.54 -1.88
CA ARG A 272 -1.56 3.55 -3.03
C ARG A 272 -1.01 2.17 -3.35
N LEU A 273 -0.57 1.40 -2.34
CA LEU A 273 -0.04 0.05 -2.55
C LEU A 273 -1.08 -0.90 -3.17
N LEU A 274 -2.36 -0.73 -2.81
CA LEU A 274 -3.46 -1.56 -3.31
C LEU A 274 -3.99 -1.11 -4.68
N SER A 275 -4.04 0.21 -4.94
CA SER A 275 -4.60 0.76 -6.18
C SER A 275 -3.55 0.98 -7.27
N GLY A 276 -2.28 1.22 -6.90
CA GLY A 276 -1.22 1.66 -7.80
C GLY A 276 -1.33 3.13 -8.22
N SER A 277 -2.26 3.89 -7.62
CA SER A 277 -2.54 5.30 -7.94
C SER A 277 -2.32 6.19 -6.73
N PRO A 278 -2.10 7.51 -6.91
CA PRO A 278 -2.08 8.45 -5.81
C PRO A 278 -3.36 8.35 -4.96
N THR A 279 -3.29 8.80 -3.71
CA THR A 279 -4.40 8.78 -2.76
C THR A 279 -4.64 10.17 -2.21
N PHE A 280 -5.84 10.43 -1.75
CA PHE A 280 -6.26 11.75 -1.29
C PHE A 280 -6.59 11.71 0.21
N LEU A 281 -5.84 12.47 1.00
CA LEU A 281 -6.19 12.78 2.39
C LEU A 281 -7.19 13.93 2.39
N ALA A 282 -8.35 13.71 2.99
CA ALA A 282 -9.39 14.72 2.98
C ALA A 282 -10.21 14.75 4.27
N ASN A 283 -10.65 15.95 4.64
CA ASN A 283 -11.59 16.18 5.72
C ASN A 283 -13.04 16.03 5.21
N ILE A 284 -13.94 15.53 6.07
CA ILE A 284 -15.36 15.55 5.80
C ILE A 284 -15.84 17.00 5.99
N SER A 285 -16.21 17.66 4.89
CA SER A 285 -16.70 19.05 4.90
C SER A 285 -18.23 19.15 5.02
N GLU A 286 -18.96 18.12 4.57
CA GLU A 286 -20.41 18.07 4.64
C GLU A 286 -20.92 16.62 4.64
N ILE A 287 -22.01 16.35 5.34
CA ILE A 287 -22.72 15.09 5.33
C ILE A 287 -24.18 15.37 4.94
N GLY A 288 -24.61 14.86 3.79
CA GLY A 288 -25.99 14.86 3.34
C GLY A 288 -26.70 13.53 3.63
N ASP A 289 -27.95 13.40 3.18
CA ASP A 289 -28.73 12.17 3.39
C ASP A 289 -28.15 10.96 2.64
N ASP A 290 -27.53 11.19 1.46
CA ASP A 290 -27.05 10.16 0.55
C ASP A 290 -25.62 10.44 0.01
N TYR A 291 -24.93 11.47 0.50
CA TYR A 291 -23.57 11.83 0.11
C TYR A 291 -22.73 12.33 1.27
N ILE A 292 -21.42 12.28 1.07
CA ILE A 292 -20.40 12.93 1.92
C ILE A 292 -19.53 13.79 1.01
N SER A 293 -19.36 15.06 1.35
CA SER A 293 -18.39 15.93 0.70
C SER A 293 -17.04 15.86 1.41
N LEU A 294 -15.99 15.67 0.63
CA LEU A 294 -14.61 15.62 1.09
C LEU A 294 -13.84 16.83 0.54
N ALA A 295 -13.05 17.48 1.36
CA ALA A 295 -12.25 18.63 0.96
C ALA A 295 -10.87 18.64 1.64
N HIS A 296 -9.85 18.97 0.87
CA HIS A 296 -8.49 19.26 1.33
C HIS A 296 -7.71 19.96 0.21
N CYS A 297 -6.51 20.50 0.56
CA CYS A 297 -5.69 21.29 -0.36
C CYS A 297 -4.51 20.50 -1.00
N THR A 298 -4.42 19.19 -0.82
CA THR A 298 -3.23 18.38 -1.18
C THR A 298 -3.52 17.26 -2.17
N ILE A 299 -4.54 17.41 -3.03
CA ILE A 299 -4.85 16.40 -4.05
C ILE A 299 -3.72 16.35 -5.09
N ALA A 300 -3.27 15.16 -5.48
CA ALA A 300 -2.30 14.99 -6.55
C ALA A 300 -2.85 15.51 -7.87
N LEU A 301 -2.06 16.26 -8.64
CA LEU A 301 -2.51 16.88 -9.90
C LEU A 301 -2.95 15.82 -10.91
N SER A 302 -2.31 14.65 -10.91
CA SER A 302 -2.68 13.51 -11.78
C SER A 302 -4.01 12.84 -11.44
N MET A 303 -4.64 13.18 -10.31
CA MET A 303 -5.94 12.62 -9.91
C MET A 303 -7.12 13.41 -10.45
N VAL A 304 -6.90 14.56 -11.05
CA VAL A 304 -7.94 15.48 -11.53
C VAL A 304 -7.74 15.80 -13.01
N ASP A 305 -8.84 16.11 -13.68
CA ASP A 305 -8.81 16.54 -15.09
C ASP A 305 -8.42 18.02 -15.21
N GLU A 306 -8.76 18.83 -14.19
CA GLU A 306 -8.54 20.27 -14.15
C GLU A 306 -8.17 20.68 -12.72
N TYR A 307 -7.28 21.67 -12.55
CA TYR A 307 -6.93 22.23 -11.23
C TYR A 307 -6.76 23.73 -11.28
N HIS A 308 -6.97 24.35 -10.11
CA HIS A 308 -6.79 25.78 -9.89
C HIS A 308 -5.66 26.02 -8.89
N LEU A 309 -4.82 26.99 -9.15
CA LEU A 309 -3.81 27.49 -8.23
C LEU A 309 -4.38 28.68 -7.47
N LEU A 310 -4.72 28.45 -6.22
CA LEU A 310 -5.33 29.44 -5.32
C LEU A 310 -4.49 29.53 -4.04
N THR A 311 -4.69 30.60 -3.28
CA THR A 311 -4.13 30.70 -1.93
C THR A 311 -4.80 29.67 -1.00
N HIS A 312 -4.08 29.27 0.05
CA HIS A 312 -4.61 28.35 1.06
C HIS A 312 -5.91 28.87 1.67
N PHE A 313 -6.95 28.05 1.71
CA PHE A 313 -8.33 28.46 2.01
C PHE A 313 -8.53 29.04 3.40
N GLU A 314 -7.74 28.65 4.40
CA GLU A 314 -7.82 29.19 5.76
C GLU A 314 -6.95 30.44 5.96
N SER A 315 -5.71 30.44 5.42
CA SER A 315 -4.75 31.50 5.66
C SER A 315 -4.75 32.61 4.62
N GLY A 316 -5.22 32.32 3.39
CA GLY A 316 -5.10 33.22 2.24
C GLY A 316 -3.66 33.44 1.78
N MET A 317 -2.71 32.57 2.16
CA MET A 317 -1.29 32.64 1.86
C MET A 317 -0.81 31.40 1.12
N GLY A 318 0.34 31.49 0.44
CA GLY A 318 0.96 30.39 -0.28
C GLY A 318 0.12 29.86 -1.45
N VAL A 319 0.34 28.59 -1.84
CA VAL A 319 -0.35 27.90 -2.93
C VAL A 319 -0.80 26.51 -2.50
#